data_ba7d734470e707fbab67bb3139521068
#
_entry.id   ba7d734470e707fbab67bb3139521068
#
_cell.length_a   1.000
_cell.length_b   1.000
_cell.length_c   1.000
_cell.angle_alpha   90.00
_cell.angle_beta   90.00
_cell.angle_gamma   90.00
#
_symmetry.space_group_name_H-M   'P 1'
#
loop_
_entity.id
_entity.type
_entity.pdbx_description
1 polymer ?
#
loop_
_entity_poly.entity_id
_entity_poly.type
_entity_poly.pdbx_seq_one_letter_code
_entity_poly.pdbx_strand_id
1 'polypeptide(L)'
;MSRAIAKTLQGQTKDLGAGRDLNVDQAIAVAKEKSGPLFSLSLELPLVLSGHFYFLSMAREAGAAFGIGYQIFDDMHDCARDRESGNFSNLALLAGSSGDSGLLSMESAEDLAHHYLQKAASGAAALPDGCGALLADKCTELLSELDREAA
;
A
#
# COMPACT_ATOMS: atom_id res chain seq x y z
N MET A 1 -4.93 14.32 13.38
CA MET A 1 -6.03 13.37 13.14
C MET A 1 -6.94 13.80 11.98
N SER A 2 -7.63 14.92 12.03
CA SER A 2 -8.56 15.39 10.99
C SER A 2 -7.98 15.43 9.56
N ARG A 3 -6.69 15.79 9.42
CA ARG A 3 -6.01 15.89 8.12
C ARG A 3 -5.77 14.52 7.46
N ALA A 4 -5.46 13.49 8.24
CA ALA A 4 -5.31 12.12 7.73
C ALA A 4 -6.65 11.57 7.25
N ILE A 5 -7.70 11.74 8.05
CA ILE A 5 -9.07 11.35 7.68
C ILE A 5 -9.54 12.06 6.40
N ALA A 6 -9.31 13.39 6.29
CA ALA A 6 -9.67 14.14 5.10
C ALA A 6 -8.94 13.64 3.84
N LYS A 7 -7.64 13.32 3.95
CA LYS A 7 -6.86 12.76 2.84
C LYS A 7 -7.38 11.37 2.44
N THR A 8 -7.67 10.50 3.40
CA THR A 8 -8.25 9.18 3.13
C THR A 8 -9.60 9.29 2.43
N LEU A 9 -10.48 10.20 2.85
CA LEU A 9 -11.77 10.44 2.18
C LEU A 9 -11.58 10.96 0.75
N GLN A 10 -10.59 11.84 0.51
CA GLN A 10 -10.25 12.30 -0.84
C GLN A 10 -9.73 11.15 -1.72
N GLY A 11 -8.90 10.26 -1.17
CA GLY A 11 -8.43 9.07 -1.86
C GLY A 11 -9.59 8.13 -2.24
N GLN A 12 -10.52 7.89 -1.33
CA GLN A 12 -11.73 7.11 -1.58
C GLN A 12 -12.60 7.73 -2.69
N THR A 13 -12.75 9.05 -2.69
CA THR A 13 -13.54 9.74 -3.73
C THR A 13 -12.88 9.61 -5.10
N LYS A 14 -11.55 9.68 -5.18
CA LYS A 14 -10.80 9.47 -6.42
C LYS A 14 -10.93 8.03 -6.92
N ASP A 15 -10.85 7.06 -6.02
CA ASP A 15 -11.02 5.64 -6.31
C ASP A 15 -12.40 5.36 -6.93
N LEU A 16 -13.46 5.87 -6.33
CA LEU A 16 -14.84 5.74 -6.86
C LEU A 16 -15.06 6.49 -8.18
N GLY A 17 -14.31 7.54 -8.47
CA GLY A 17 -14.35 8.33 -9.70
C GLY A 17 -13.35 7.88 -10.76
N ALA A 18 -12.53 6.87 -10.48
CA ALA A 18 -11.51 6.37 -11.38
C ALA A 18 -12.18 5.71 -12.61
N GLY A 19 -11.92 6.29 -13.77
CA GLY A 19 -12.40 5.76 -15.05
C GLY A 19 -11.53 4.60 -15.55
N ARG A 20 -11.90 4.06 -16.72
CA ARG A 20 -11.24 2.89 -17.35
C ARG A 20 -9.77 3.12 -17.79
N ASP A 21 -9.25 4.35 -17.72
CA ASP A 21 -7.96 4.74 -18.30
C ASP A 21 -6.85 4.95 -17.25
N LEU A 22 -6.97 4.36 -16.05
CA LEU A 22 -5.91 4.42 -15.04
C LEU A 22 -4.71 3.57 -15.48
N ASN A 23 -3.52 4.17 -15.43
CA ASN A 23 -2.28 3.40 -15.46
C ASN A 23 -1.86 2.98 -14.05
N VAL A 24 -0.87 2.06 -13.95
CA VAL A 24 -0.39 1.50 -12.68
C VAL A 24 0.09 2.59 -11.72
N ASP A 25 0.84 3.59 -12.21
CA ASP A 25 1.36 4.69 -11.37
C ASP A 25 0.24 5.53 -10.76
N GLN A 26 -0.80 5.80 -11.54
CA GLN A 26 -1.98 6.53 -11.06
C GLN A 26 -2.76 5.72 -10.01
N ALA A 27 -2.91 4.42 -10.22
CA ALA A 27 -3.57 3.54 -9.27
C ALA A 27 -2.77 3.41 -7.96
N ILE A 28 -1.43 3.31 -8.03
CA ILE A 28 -0.54 3.38 -6.85
C ILE A 28 -0.71 4.72 -6.11
N ALA A 29 -0.79 5.83 -6.83
CA ALA A 29 -1.01 7.13 -6.21
C ALA A 29 -2.35 7.21 -5.47
N VAL A 30 -3.42 6.65 -6.05
CA VAL A 30 -4.74 6.53 -5.42
C VAL A 30 -4.68 5.64 -4.17
N ALA A 31 -4.07 4.46 -4.24
CA ALA A 31 -3.88 3.56 -3.11
C ALA A 31 -3.12 4.24 -1.96
N LYS A 32 -2.05 4.98 -2.30
CA LYS A 32 -1.27 5.76 -1.34
C LYS A 32 -2.12 6.84 -0.63
N GLU A 33 -2.97 7.56 -1.37
CA GLU A 33 -3.84 8.59 -0.79
C GLU A 33 -4.98 7.99 0.04
N LYS A 34 -5.53 6.85 -0.38
CA LYS A 34 -6.64 6.15 0.26
C LYS A 34 -6.22 5.54 1.61
N SER A 35 -5.14 4.79 1.64
CA SER A 35 -4.75 3.96 2.78
C SER A 35 -3.56 4.52 3.57
N GLY A 36 -2.59 5.14 2.89
CA GLY A 36 -1.35 5.62 3.48
C GLY A 36 -1.52 6.55 4.70
N PRO A 37 -2.41 7.56 4.69
CA PRO A 37 -2.54 8.50 5.79
C PRO A 37 -2.95 7.87 7.14
N LEU A 38 -3.78 6.83 7.13
CA LEU A 38 -4.21 6.15 8.35
C LEU A 38 -3.11 5.26 8.92
N PHE A 39 -2.44 4.49 8.07
CA PHE A 39 -1.30 3.67 8.50
C PHE A 39 -0.12 4.52 8.95
N SER A 40 0.18 5.63 8.27
CA SER A 40 1.20 6.58 8.71
C SER A 40 0.87 7.16 10.09
N LEU A 41 -0.38 7.53 10.33
CA LEU A 41 -0.82 8.09 11.59
C LEU A 41 -0.62 7.12 12.76
N SER A 42 -0.82 5.81 12.56
CA SER A 42 -0.62 4.79 13.59
C SER A 42 0.84 4.70 14.05
N LEU A 43 1.79 5.00 13.15
CA LEU A 43 3.23 5.06 13.46
C LEU A 43 3.66 6.44 13.99
N GLU A 44 3.08 7.52 13.47
CA GLU A 44 3.44 8.88 13.89
C GLU A 44 3.01 9.19 15.33
N LEU A 45 1.84 8.70 15.76
CA LEU A 45 1.32 9.00 17.09
C LEU A 45 2.25 8.57 18.23
N PRO A 46 2.73 7.32 18.31
CA PRO A 46 3.66 6.91 19.36
C PRO A 46 4.99 7.70 19.28
N LEU A 47 5.50 8.00 18.08
CA LEU A 47 6.73 8.79 17.90
C LEU A 47 6.57 10.22 18.42
N VAL A 48 5.43 10.86 18.17
CA VAL A 48 5.14 12.20 18.70
C VAL A 48 5.04 12.18 20.22
N LEU A 49 4.36 11.18 20.78
CA LEU A 49 4.18 11.05 22.22
C LEU A 49 5.50 10.77 22.97
N SER A 50 6.43 10.05 22.34
CA SER A 50 7.76 9.76 22.88
C SER A 50 8.83 10.80 22.53
N GLY A 51 8.47 11.86 21.75
CA GLY A 51 9.40 12.93 21.39
C GLY A 51 10.34 12.60 20.21
N HIS A 52 10.12 11.51 19.51
CA HIS A 52 10.95 11.03 18.40
C HIS A 52 10.61 11.70 17.05
N PHE A 53 10.53 13.02 17.01
CA PHE A 53 10.09 13.79 15.83
C PHE A 53 10.96 13.59 14.57
N TYR A 54 12.24 13.25 14.75
CA TYR A 54 13.17 12.99 13.64
C TYR A 54 12.71 11.83 12.76
N PHE A 55 12.01 10.85 13.32
CA PHE A 55 11.57 9.64 12.62
C PHE A 55 10.21 9.77 11.91
N LEU A 56 9.53 10.92 11.99
CA LEU A 56 8.20 11.10 11.40
C LEU A 56 8.17 10.92 9.87
N SER A 57 9.23 11.31 9.15
CA SER A 57 9.29 11.09 7.70
C SER A 57 9.35 9.60 7.38
N MET A 58 10.19 8.86 8.08
CA MET A 58 10.31 7.39 7.94
C MET A 58 9.00 6.68 8.26
N ALA A 59 8.32 7.09 9.32
CA ALA A 59 7.01 6.56 9.70
C ALA A 59 5.96 6.78 8.60
N ARG A 60 5.93 7.97 7.98
CA ARG A 60 5.04 8.27 6.85
C ARG A 60 5.34 7.42 5.64
N GLU A 61 6.60 7.24 5.32
CA GLU A 61 7.02 6.42 4.19
C GLU A 61 6.69 4.94 4.41
N ALA A 62 6.95 4.41 5.62
CA ALA A 62 6.61 3.04 5.97
C ALA A 62 5.09 2.80 5.93
N GLY A 63 4.28 3.71 6.54
CA GLY A 63 2.83 3.61 6.52
C GLY A 63 2.23 3.74 5.12
N ALA A 64 2.80 4.62 4.27
CA ALA A 64 2.38 4.75 2.88
C ALA A 64 2.72 3.50 2.06
N ALA A 65 3.92 2.95 2.23
CA ALA A 65 4.33 1.71 1.58
C ALA A 65 3.45 0.53 2.00
N PHE A 66 3.15 0.41 3.30
CA PHE A 66 2.22 -0.60 3.79
C PHE A 66 0.85 -0.47 3.15
N GLY A 67 0.30 0.75 3.09
CA GLY A 67 -1.02 1.00 2.49
C GLY A 67 -1.09 0.57 1.02
N ILE A 68 -0.01 0.78 0.25
CA ILE A 68 0.07 0.35 -1.15
C ILE A 68 0.17 -1.18 -1.23
N GLY A 69 1.12 -1.78 -0.50
CA GLY A 69 1.33 -3.24 -0.52
C GLY A 69 0.11 -4.02 -0.06
N TYR A 70 -0.56 -3.54 1.00
CA TYR A 70 -1.79 -4.12 1.50
C TYR A 70 -2.92 -4.04 0.47
N GLN A 71 -3.07 -2.89 -0.22
CA GLN A 71 -4.10 -2.74 -1.25
C GLN A 71 -3.87 -3.69 -2.43
N ILE A 72 -2.60 -3.86 -2.88
CA ILE A 72 -2.29 -4.81 -3.96
C ILE A 72 -2.60 -6.25 -3.52
N PHE A 73 -2.23 -6.60 -2.29
CA PHE A 73 -2.52 -7.91 -1.70
C PHE A 73 -4.04 -8.19 -1.67
N ASP A 74 -4.83 -7.24 -1.18
CA ASP A 74 -6.29 -7.31 -1.13
C ASP A 74 -6.90 -7.43 -2.54
N ASP A 75 -6.42 -6.61 -3.47
CA ASP A 75 -6.84 -6.61 -4.88
C ASP A 75 -6.53 -7.93 -5.60
N MET A 76 -5.44 -8.61 -5.25
CA MET A 76 -5.12 -9.94 -5.79
C MET A 76 -6.17 -10.97 -5.40
N HIS A 77 -6.62 -10.97 -4.14
CA HIS A 77 -7.65 -11.86 -3.64
C HIS A 77 -9.03 -11.55 -4.22
N ASP A 78 -9.31 -10.29 -4.50
CA ASP A 78 -10.58 -9.81 -5.03
C ASP A 78 -10.66 -9.79 -6.57
N CYS A 79 -9.60 -10.15 -7.29
CA CYS A 79 -9.49 -10.05 -8.75
C CYS A 79 -10.69 -10.61 -9.53
N ALA A 80 -11.20 -11.79 -9.14
CA ALA A 80 -12.32 -12.43 -9.81
C ALA A 80 -13.61 -11.60 -9.66
N ARG A 81 -13.90 -11.16 -8.45
CA ARG A 81 -15.07 -10.36 -8.11
C ARG A 81 -15.01 -8.98 -8.75
N ASP A 82 -13.84 -8.34 -8.72
CA ASP A 82 -13.63 -7.01 -9.27
C ASP A 82 -13.75 -7.00 -10.80
N ARG A 83 -13.26 -8.05 -11.46
CA ARG A 83 -13.45 -8.22 -12.92
C ARG A 83 -14.93 -8.34 -13.29
N GLU A 84 -15.72 -9.10 -12.53
CA GLU A 84 -17.16 -9.27 -12.77
C GLU A 84 -17.94 -7.98 -12.50
N SER A 85 -17.54 -7.21 -11.47
CA SER A 85 -18.19 -5.95 -11.10
C SER A 85 -17.73 -4.74 -11.93
N GLY A 86 -16.70 -4.91 -12.77
CA GLY A 86 -16.13 -3.82 -13.58
C GLY A 86 -15.34 -2.80 -12.76
N ASN A 87 -14.72 -3.24 -11.65
CA ASN A 87 -13.85 -2.38 -10.85
C ASN A 87 -12.50 -2.22 -11.56
N PHE A 88 -12.24 -1.01 -12.08
CA PHE A 88 -11.04 -0.69 -12.87
C PHE A 88 -9.89 -0.14 -12.03
N SER A 89 -10.09 0.11 -10.74
CA SER A 89 -9.04 0.57 -9.83
C SER A 89 -8.24 -0.56 -9.18
N ASN A 90 -8.57 -1.82 -9.48
CA ASN A 90 -7.86 -2.99 -8.98
C ASN A 90 -6.42 -3.01 -9.50
N LEU A 91 -5.44 -2.80 -8.61
CA LEU A 91 -4.02 -2.72 -8.94
C LEU A 91 -3.47 -4.03 -9.51
N ALA A 92 -3.95 -5.18 -9.04
CA ALA A 92 -3.51 -6.47 -9.52
C ALA A 92 -3.95 -6.70 -10.97
N LEU A 93 -5.16 -6.26 -11.35
CA LEU A 93 -5.64 -6.33 -12.73
C LEU A 93 -4.87 -5.38 -13.65
N LEU A 94 -4.54 -4.18 -13.18
CA LEU A 94 -3.75 -3.21 -13.95
C LEU A 94 -2.31 -3.69 -14.14
N ALA A 95 -1.67 -4.24 -13.12
CA ALA A 95 -0.34 -4.80 -13.20
C ALA A 95 -0.27 -5.98 -14.19
N GLY A 96 -1.26 -6.86 -14.19
CA GLY A 96 -1.34 -7.99 -15.13
C GLY A 96 -1.66 -7.59 -16.58
N SER A 97 -2.23 -6.40 -16.80
CA SER A 97 -2.67 -5.94 -18.13
C SER A 97 -1.60 -5.21 -18.94
N SER A 98 -0.51 -4.79 -18.31
CA SER A 98 0.51 -3.91 -18.91
C SER A 98 1.51 -4.61 -19.84
N GLY A 99 1.27 -5.84 -20.26
CA GLY A 99 2.20 -6.67 -21.05
C GLY A 99 2.55 -6.19 -22.46
N ASP A 100 2.04 -5.05 -22.94
CA ASP A 100 2.25 -4.63 -24.35
C ASP A 100 2.71 -3.17 -24.55
N SER A 101 3.07 -2.44 -23.54
CA SER A 101 3.62 -1.09 -23.68
C SER A 101 4.93 -0.92 -22.92
N GLY A 102 6.00 -1.22 -23.58
CA GLY A 102 7.43 -0.95 -23.49
C GLY A 102 8.04 -0.03 -22.45
N LEU A 103 7.49 0.08 -21.25
CA LEU A 103 8.10 0.77 -20.11
C LEU A 103 7.93 -0.08 -18.86
N LEU A 104 9.02 -0.69 -18.45
CA LEU A 104 9.23 -1.61 -17.35
C LEU A 104 8.77 -3.04 -17.69
N SER A 105 9.72 -3.99 -17.58
CA SER A 105 9.39 -5.40 -17.40
C SER A 105 8.44 -5.47 -16.21
N MET A 106 7.16 -5.62 -16.48
CA MET A 106 6.13 -5.56 -15.43
C MET A 106 6.38 -6.69 -14.46
N GLU A 107 6.92 -6.30 -13.34
CA GLU A 107 6.81 -7.04 -12.11
C GLU A 107 5.37 -7.52 -11.99
N SER A 108 5.16 -8.77 -11.67
CA SER A 108 3.83 -9.30 -11.38
C SER A 108 3.19 -8.45 -10.26
N ALA A 109 1.89 -8.52 -10.09
CA ALA A 109 1.24 -7.87 -8.94
C ALA A 109 1.86 -8.33 -7.61
N GLU A 110 2.29 -9.60 -7.59
CA GLU A 110 2.98 -10.22 -6.47
C GLU A 110 4.33 -9.56 -6.19
N ASP A 111 5.19 -9.36 -7.21
CA ASP A 111 6.48 -8.67 -7.06
C ASP A 111 6.27 -7.24 -6.54
N LEU A 112 5.25 -6.57 -7.03
CA LEU A 112 4.90 -5.22 -6.59
C LEU A 112 4.43 -5.20 -5.13
N ALA A 113 3.59 -6.14 -4.72
CA ALA A 113 3.16 -6.31 -3.33
C ALA A 113 4.35 -6.61 -2.42
N HIS A 114 5.22 -7.55 -2.83
CA HIS A 114 6.47 -7.86 -2.13
C HIS A 114 7.34 -6.63 -1.93
N HIS A 115 7.59 -5.86 -3.00
CA HIS A 115 8.41 -4.66 -2.94
C HIS A 115 7.89 -3.67 -1.88
N TYR A 116 6.59 -3.36 -1.92
CA TYR A 116 6.02 -2.38 -0.99
C TYR A 116 5.93 -2.90 0.45
N LEU A 117 5.60 -4.18 0.65
CA LEU A 117 5.55 -4.79 1.99
C LEU A 117 6.95 -4.90 2.61
N GLN A 118 7.98 -5.27 1.86
CA GLN A 118 9.39 -5.28 2.32
C GLN A 118 9.87 -3.87 2.69
N LYS A 119 9.54 -2.88 1.86
CA LYS A 119 9.84 -1.47 2.14
C LYS A 119 9.17 -1.00 3.43
N ALA A 120 7.91 -1.35 3.63
CA ALA A 120 7.16 -1.03 4.84
C ALA A 120 7.76 -1.71 6.08
N ALA A 121 8.06 -3.02 5.99
CA ALA A 121 8.66 -3.79 7.07
C ALA A 121 9.99 -3.18 7.52
N SER A 122 10.89 -2.91 6.57
CA SER A 122 12.20 -2.32 6.84
C SER A 122 12.09 -0.94 7.47
N GLY A 123 11.21 -0.08 6.95
CA GLY A 123 11.00 1.26 7.49
C GLY A 123 10.37 1.24 8.88
N ALA A 124 9.41 0.35 9.12
CA ALA A 124 8.77 0.19 10.43
C ALA A 124 9.72 -0.40 11.49
N ALA A 125 10.51 -1.41 11.13
CA ALA A 125 11.49 -2.03 12.02
C ALA A 125 12.60 -1.07 12.44
N ALA A 126 12.92 -0.06 11.63
CA ALA A 126 13.92 0.96 11.94
C ALA A 126 13.42 2.07 12.88
N LEU A 127 12.13 2.08 13.24
CA LEU A 127 11.58 3.06 14.18
C LEU A 127 12.01 2.75 15.62
N PRO A 128 12.31 3.80 16.43
CA PRO A 128 12.78 3.62 17.80
C PRO A 128 11.73 2.98 18.71
N ASP A 129 12.19 2.40 19.81
CA ASP A 129 11.37 1.88 20.93
C ASP A 129 10.26 0.89 20.50
N GLY A 130 10.46 0.20 19.37
CA GLY A 130 9.47 -0.74 18.86
C GLY A 130 8.18 -0.09 18.33
N CYS A 131 8.18 1.23 18.08
CA CYS A 131 7.00 1.95 17.60
C CYS A 131 6.42 1.38 16.30
N GLY A 132 7.24 0.71 15.48
CA GLY A 132 6.81 0.08 14.24
C GLY A 132 6.65 -1.44 14.29
N ALA A 133 6.89 -2.09 15.43
CA ALA A 133 6.95 -3.55 15.54
C ALA A 133 5.69 -4.24 14.99
N LEU A 134 4.51 -3.78 15.40
CA LEU A 134 3.24 -4.36 14.95
C LEU A 134 3.07 -4.30 13.43
N LEU A 135 3.47 -3.18 12.79
CA LEU A 135 3.40 -3.05 11.35
C LEU A 135 4.41 -3.95 10.65
N ALA A 136 5.64 -4.04 11.19
CA ALA A 136 6.69 -4.92 10.66
C ALA A 136 6.28 -6.39 10.74
N ASP A 137 5.69 -6.83 11.86
CA ASP A 137 5.17 -8.18 12.04
C ASP A 137 4.06 -8.47 11.04
N LYS A 138 3.12 -7.52 10.84
CA LYS A 138 2.04 -7.70 9.85
C LYS A 138 2.57 -7.78 8.41
N CYS A 139 3.59 -6.98 8.06
CA CYS A 139 4.24 -7.11 6.76
C CYS A 139 4.87 -8.50 6.57
N THR A 140 5.53 -9.03 7.60
CA THR A 140 6.14 -10.36 7.55
C THR A 140 5.10 -11.47 7.37
N GLU A 141 3.96 -11.34 8.03
CA GLU A 141 2.82 -12.26 7.87
C GLU A 141 2.32 -12.27 6.42
N LEU A 142 2.05 -11.08 5.85
CA LEU A 142 1.55 -10.95 4.48
C LEU A 142 2.56 -11.44 3.43
N LEU A 143 3.85 -11.16 3.61
CA LEU A 143 4.91 -11.67 2.75
C LEU A 143 4.96 -13.20 2.77
N SER A 144 4.84 -13.80 3.96
CA SER A 144 4.80 -15.26 4.10
C SER A 144 3.55 -15.89 3.47
N GLU A 145 2.46 -15.14 3.37
CA GLU A 145 1.23 -15.55 2.70
C GLU A 145 1.39 -15.53 1.18
N LEU A 146 1.96 -14.46 0.63
CA LEU A 146 2.32 -14.35 -0.79
C LEU A 146 3.24 -15.50 -1.23
N ASP A 147 4.33 -15.76 -0.46
CA ASP A 147 5.28 -16.84 -0.77
C ASP A 147 4.63 -18.24 -0.78
N ARG A 148 3.59 -18.45 0.02
CA ARG A 148 2.86 -19.74 0.04
C ARG A 148 1.88 -19.90 -1.11
N GLU A 149 1.33 -18.80 -1.61
CA GLU A 149 0.42 -18.83 -2.76
C GLU A 149 1.15 -19.01 -4.09
N ALA A 150 2.43 -18.57 -4.14
CA ALA A 150 3.30 -18.71 -5.30
C ALA A 150 3.93 -20.11 -5.47
N ALA A 151 3.92 -20.95 -4.42
CA ALA A 151 4.59 -22.25 -4.38
C ALA A 151 3.68 -23.40 -4.83
#